data_a4836dbd91bd5cc02d161d9ec2cdc9fc
#
_entry.id   a4836dbd91bd5cc02d161d9ec2cdc9fc
#
_cell.length_a   1.000
_cell.length_b   1.000
_cell.length_c   1.000
_cell.angle_alpha   90.00
_cell.angle_beta   90.00
_cell.angle_gamma   90.00
#
_symmetry.space_group_name_H-M   'P 1'
#
loop_
_entity.id
_entity.type
_entity.pdbx_description
1 polymer ?
#
loop_
_entity_poly.entity_id
_entity_poly.type
_entity_poly.pdbx_seq_one_letter_code
_entity_poly.pdbx_strand_id
1 'polypeptide(L)'
;MNTWKNAMDKLKSLEGSPKDTQTALTDFLDSVRFNESGLIAAIAQDSASQQVLMLAWMDRRAIEETLKDGTVTYYSRSRQSYWKKGETSGHIQRLVSMSFDCDGDAVLLCVEQTGKACHTFREHCFYLEVQGDNVVVTADPG
;
A
#
# COMPACT_ATOMS: atom_id res chain seq x y z
N MET A 1 8.74 7.14 27.79
CA MET A 1 7.36 7.20 27.31
C MET A 1 7.11 6.06 26.32
N ASN A 2 5.99 5.40 26.46
CA ASN A 2 5.66 4.26 25.59
C ASN A 2 4.90 4.75 24.35
N THR A 3 5.62 4.98 23.25
CA THR A 3 5.03 5.48 22.00
C THR A 3 4.06 4.47 21.39
N TRP A 4 4.31 3.17 21.61
CA TRP A 4 3.45 2.10 21.13
C TRP A 4 2.06 2.14 21.78
N LYS A 5 2.02 2.40 23.09
CA LYS A 5 0.77 2.55 23.82
C LYS A 5 -0.02 3.77 23.34
N ASN A 6 0.67 4.88 23.09
CA ASN A 6 0.04 6.10 22.57
C ASN A 6 -0.56 5.88 21.19
N ALA A 7 0.13 5.12 20.32
CA ALA A 7 -0.36 4.77 18.99
C ALA A 7 -1.67 3.97 19.08
N MET A 8 -1.71 2.97 19.97
CA MET A 8 -2.91 2.16 20.17
C MET A 8 -4.08 2.99 20.70
N ASP A 9 -3.83 3.87 21.66
CA ASP A 9 -4.86 4.72 22.24
C ASP A 9 -5.47 5.64 21.18
N LYS A 10 -4.65 6.18 20.27
CA LYS A 10 -5.10 7.07 19.22
C LYS A 10 -5.95 6.34 18.18
N LEU A 11 -5.51 5.19 17.72
CA LEU A 11 -6.28 4.37 16.78
C LEU A 11 -7.59 3.93 17.40
N LYS A 12 -7.55 3.52 18.66
CA LYS A 12 -8.74 3.11 19.40
C LYS A 12 -9.72 4.26 19.55
N SER A 13 -9.22 5.47 19.78
CA SER A 13 -10.06 6.67 19.84
C SER A 13 -10.77 6.92 18.52
N LEU A 14 -10.08 6.72 17.39
CA LEU A 14 -10.67 6.89 16.07
C LEU A 14 -11.74 5.85 15.76
N GLU A 15 -11.65 4.64 16.32
CA GLU A 15 -12.68 3.62 16.16
C GLU A 15 -14.06 4.09 16.60
N GLY A 16 -14.11 4.87 17.66
CA GLY A 16 -15.38 5.41 18.19
C GLY A 16 -15.77 6.76 17.63
N SER A 17 -15.01 7.31 16.69
CA SER A 17 -15.24 8.65 16.14
C SER A 17 -16.28 8.62 15.03
N PRO A 18 -17.14 9.66 14.95
CA PRO A 18 -18.13 9.73 13.88
C PRO A 18 -17.47 10.07 12.55
N LYS A 19 -18.23 9.85 11.48
CA LYS A 19 -17.82 10.24 10.13
C LYS A 19 -17.41 11.71 10.10
N ASP A 20 -16.41 12.02 9.29
CA ASP A 20 -15.84 13.36 9.07
C ASP A 20 -14.97 13.89 10.22
N THR A 21 -14.68 13.06 11.22
CA THR A 21 -13.66 13.37 12.22
C THR A 21 -12.31 13.47 11.53
N GLN A 22 -11.52 14.50 11.86
CA GLN A 22 -10.21 14.73 11.25
C GLN A 22 -9.10 14.64 12.29
N THR A 23 -7.95 14.15 11.86
CA THR A 23 -6.72 14.21 12.66
C THR A 23 -5.57 14.62 11.74
N ALA A 24 -4.56 15.29 12.28
CA ALA A 24 -3.42 15.71 11.47
C ALA A 24 -2.65 14.50 10.94
N LEU A 25 -2.23 14.57 9.69
CA LEU A 25 -1.52 13.46 9.03
C LEU A 25 -0.27 13.02 9.80
N THR A 26 0.56 14.00 10.22
CA THR A 26 1.77 13.69 10.99
C THR A 26 1.47 12.95 12.28
N ASP A 27 0.45 13.38 12.99
CA ASP A 27 0.01 12.73 14.22
C ASP A 27 -0.50 11.32 13.97
N PHE A 28 -1.26 11.15 12.88
CA PHE A 28 -1.74 9.82 12.49
C PHE A 28 -0.59 8.89 12.12
N LEU A 29 0.39 9.37 11.35
CA LEU A 29 1.55 8.56 10.96
C LEU A 29 2.39 8.13 12.16
N ASP A 30 2.42 8.94 13.22
CA ASP A 30 3.06 8.55 14.48
C ASP A 30 2.34 7.37 15.15
N SER A 31 1.09 7.13 14.80
CA SER A 31 0.26 6.06 15.36
C SER A 31 0.21 4.81 14.50
N VAL A 32 0.74 4.86 13.29
CA VAL A 32 0.74 3.73 12.37
C VAL A 32 1.61 2.61 12.91
N ARG A 33 1.13 1.39 12.78
CA ARG A 33 1.82 0.20 13.30
C ARG A 33 2.74 -0.42 12.26
N PHE A 34 3.89 0.23 12.06
CA PHE A 34 4.95 -0.38 11.28
C PHE A 34 5.44 -1.64 11.98
N ASN A 35 5.85 -2.66 11.20
CA ASN A 35 6.38 -3.89 11.76
C ASN A 35 7.79 -3.68 12.35
N GLU A 36 8.45 -4.76 12.79
CA GLU A 36 9.78 -4.71 13.40
C GLU A 36 10.82 -4.08 12.48
N SER A 37 10.63 -4.19 11.17
CA SER A 37 11.53 -3.61 10.17
C SER A 37 11.16 -2.18 9.77
N GLY A 38 10.14 -1.60 10.43
CA GLY A 38 9.67 -0.27 10.11
C GLY A 38 8.80 -0.21 8.85
N LEU A 39 8.20 -1.32 8.44
CA LEU A 39 7.44 -1.43 7.19
C LEU A 39 5.97 -1.73 7.44
N ILE A 40 5.14 -1.30 6.51
CA ILE A 40 3.71 -1.60 6.48
C ILE A 40 3.35 -2.20 5.12
N ALA A 41 2.46 -3.17 5.12
CA ALA A 41 1.94 -3.76 3.88
C ALA A 41 1.09 -2.74 3.14
N ALA A 42 1.31 -2.62 1.84
CA ALA A 42 0.61 -1.68 0.97
C ALA A 42 -0.01 -2.42 -0.19
N ILE A 43 -1.33 -2.33 -0.31
CA ILE A 43 -2.11 -2.95 -1.38
C ILE A 43 -2.44 -1.87 -2.39
N ALA A 44 -2.12 -2.11 -3.68
CA ALA A 44 -2.50 -1.21 -4.75
C ALA A 44 -3.73 -1.77 -5.47
N GLN A 45 -4.74 -0.92 -5.62
CA GLN A 45 -6.01 -1.24 -6.28
C GLN A 45 -6.28 -0.21 -7.37
N ASP A 46 -6.69 -0.69 -8.55
CA ASP A 46 -7.02 0.21 -9.66
C ASP A 46 -8.29 0.99 -9.36
N SER A 47 -8.24 2.31 -9.54
CA SER A 47 -9.34 3.20 -9.20
C SER A 47 -10.57 3.01 -10.08
N ALA A 48 -10.40 2.62 -11.34
CA ALA A 48 -11.49 2.46 -12.28
C ALA A 48 -12.12 1.08 -12.20
N SER A 49 -11.31 0.02 -12.28
CA SER A 49 -11.78 -1.36 -12.32
C SER A 49 -12.01 -1.98 -10.94
N GLN A 50 -11.42 -1.40 -9.89
CA GLN A 50 -11.37 -1.96 -8.54
C GLN A 50 -10.53 -3.25 -8.47
N GLN A 51 -9.78 -3.55 -9.52
CA GLN A 51 -8.87 -4.69 -9.55
C GLN A 51 -7.76 -4.50 -8.52
N VAL A 52 -7.55 -5.50 -7.67
CA VAL A 52 -6.39 -5.53 -6.79
C VAL A 52 -5.16 -5.86 -7.65
N LEU A 53 -4.17 -4.98 -7.63
CA LEU A 53 -3.04 -5.06 -8.55
C LEU A 53 -1.84 -5.78 -7.95
N MET A 54 -1.46 -5.43 -6.74
CA MET A 54 -0.25 -5.95 -6.11
C MET A 54 -0.23 -5.63 -4.61
N LEU A 55 0.68 -6.28 -3.91
CA LEU A 55 1.05 -5.93 -2.54
C LEU A 55 2.56 -5.71 -2.49
N ALA A 56 2.99 -4.64 -1.86
CA ALA A 56 4.39 -4.34 -1.61
C ALA A 56 4.54 -3.69 -0.22
N TRP A 57 5.67 -3.09 0.07
CA TRP A 57 5.97 -2.55 1.39
C TRP A 57 6.30 -1.08 1.32
N MET A 58 5.98 -0.35 2.38
CA MET A 58 6.31 1.06 2.54
C MET A 58 6.82 1.29 3.95
N ASP A 59 7.83 2.16 4.11
CA ASP A 59 8.14 2.73 5.39
C ASP A 59 7.49 4.12 5.46
N ARG A 60 7.69 4.83 6.54
CA ARG A 60 7.11 6.17 6.71
C ARG A 60 7.55 7.12 5.59
N ARG A 61 8.82 7.07 5.21
CA ARG A 61 9.35 7.93 4.15
C ARG A 61 8.70 7.63 2.80
N ALA A 62 8.49 6.35 2.48
CA ALA A 62 7.80 5.96 1.24
C ALA A 62 6.38 6.52 1.21
N ILE A 63 5.66 6.47 2.33
CA ILE A 63 4.33 7.07 2.46
C ILE A 63 4.40 8.58 2.19
N GLU A 64 5.31 9.26 2.86
CA GLU A 64 5.45 10.71 2.73
C GLU A 64 5.84 11.12 1.31
N GLU A 65 6.77 10.41 0.67
CA GLU A 65 7.16 10.68 -0.71
C GLU A 65 6.02 10.43 -1.69
N THR A 66 5.26 9.36 -1.48
CA THR A 66 4.09 9.05 -2.31
C THR A 66 3.06 10.18 -2.25
N LEU A 67 2.77 10.68 -1.06
CA LEU A 67 1.81 11.77 -0.88
C LEU A 67 2.33 13.09 -1.48
N LYS A 68 3.62 13.32 -1.38
CA LYS A 68 4.24 14.53 -1.94
C LYS A 68 4.27 14.50 -3.46
N ASP A 69 4.68 13.38 -4.04
CA ASP A 69 4.90 13.27 -5.49
C ASP A 69 3.64 12.94 -6.27
N GLY A 70 2.64 12.36 -5.62
CA GLY A 70 1.42 11.89 -6.29
C GLY A 70 1.59 10.60 -7.08
N THR A 71 2.76 9.98 -7.04
CA THR A 71 3.06 8.68 -7.63
C THR A 71 3.65 7.76 -6.57
N VAL A 72 3.36 6.46 -6.66
CA VAL A 72 3.68 5.54 -5.57
C VAL A 72 5.14 5.16 -5.53
N THR A 73 5.74 5.32 -4.35
CA THR A 73 7.07 4.85 -4.01
C THR A 73 6.95 3.76 -2.94
N TYR A 74 7.58 2.63 -3.19
CA TYR A 74 7.64 1.50 -2.27
C TYR A 74 9.03 1.34 -1.67
N TYR A 75 9.13 0.44 -0.68
CA TYR A 75 10.42 0.04 -0.11
C TYR A 75 10.66 -1.44 -0.39
N SER A 76 11.80 -1.76 -0.99
CA SER A 76 12.19 -3.15 -1.27
C SER A 76 12.90 -3.74 -0.07
N ARG A 77 12.34 -4.81 0.51
CA ARG A 77 12.94 -5.52 1.64
C ARG A 77 14.24 -6.21 1.26
N SER A 78 14.24 -6.84 0.08
CA SER A 78 15.39 -7.62 -0.38
C SER A 78 16.58 -6.74 -0.76
N ARG A 79 16.32 -5.59 -1.38
CA ARG A 79 17.36 -4.65 -1.81
C ARG A 79 17.65 -3.55 -0.79
N GLN A 80 16.82 -3.45 0.25
CA GLN A 80 16.92 -2.41 1.27
C GLN A 80 17.01 -1.01 0.66
N SER A 81 16.13 -0.74 -0.31
CA SER A 81 16.11 0.53 -1.03
C SER A 81 14.71 0.90 -1.46
N TYR A 82 14.52 2.19 -1.70
CA TYR A 82 13.26 2.71 -2.24
C TYR A 82 13.18 2.43 -3.74
N TRP A 83 11.96 2.24 -4.23
CA TRP A 83 11.72 2.16 -5.66
C TRP A 83 10.38 2.81 -6.00
N LYS A 84 10.42 3.73 -6.95
CA LYS A 84 9.24 4.37 -7.48
C LYS A 84 8.65 3.43 -8.54
N LYS A 85 7.40 3.05 -8.36
CA LYS A 85 6.73 2.14 -9.28
C LYS A 85 6.74 2.73 -10.69
N GLY A 86 7.32 1.99 -11.63
CA GLY A 86 7.38 2.41 -13.03
C GLY A 86 8.50 3.40 -13.37
N GLU A 87 9.44 3.65 -12.46
CA GLU A 87 10.54 4.59 -12.68
C GLU A 87 11.35 4.24 -13.94
N THR A 88 11.59 2.95 -14.17
CA THR A 88 12.34 2.47 -15.33
C THR A 88 11.42 2.04 -16.46
N SER A 89 10.33 1.33 -16.15
CA SER A 89 9.43 0.75 -17.15
C SER A 89 8.39 1.72 -17.71
N GLY A 90 8.14 2.82 -17.01
CA GLY A 90 7.05 3.74 -17.34
C GLY A 90 5.67 3.28 -16.82
N HIS A 91 5.57 2.11 -16.23
CA HIS A 91 4.31 1.56 -15.70
C HIS A 91 4.04 2.12 -14.30
N ILE A 92 3.85 3.43 -14.23
CA ILE A 92 3.69 4.16 -12.97
C ILE A 92 2.31 3.95 -12.36
N GLN A 93 2.22 4.24 -11.06
CA GLN A 93 0.97 4.27 -10.33
C GLN A 93 0.73 5.70 -9.82
N ARG A 94 -0.27 6.37 -10.38
CA ARG A 94 -0.67 7.70 -9.91
C ARG A 94 -1.64 7.54 -8.75
N LEU A 95 -1.33 8.16 -7.63
CA LEU A 95 -2.15 8.06 -6.42
C LEU A 95 -3.45 8.84 -6.58
N VAL A 96 -4.57 8.16 -6.36
CA VAL A 96 -5.89 8.79 -6.27
C VAL A 96 -6.26 9.00 -4.80
N SER A 97 -6.08 7.96 -3.97
CA SER A 97 -6.33 8.06 -2.53
C SER A 97 -5.51 7.04 -1.76
N MET A 98 -5.28 7.35 -0.50
CA MET A 98 -4.56 6.47 0.43
C MET A 98 -5.40 6.32 1.68
N SER A 99 -5.62 5.08 2.10
CA SER A 99 -6.40 4.76 3.30
C SER A 99 -5.63 3.77 4.15
N PHE A 100 -5.88 3.80 5.45
CA PHE A 100 -5.29 2.84 6.39
C PHE A 100 -6.41 1.99 6.97
N ASP A 101 -6.10 0.75 7.32
CA ASP A 101 -7.10 -0.10 7.95
C ASP A 101 -7.30 0.29 9.43
N CYS A 102 -8.28 -0.32 10.07
CA CYS A 102 -8.67 0.06 11.44
C CYS A 102 -7.58 -0.19 12.48
N ASP A 103 -6.67 -1.13 12.21
CA ASP A 103 -5.55 -1.45 13.11
C ASP A 103 -4.30 -0.64 12.78
N GLY A 104 -4.29 0.12 11.70
CA GLY A 104 -3.16 0.94 11.30
C GLY A 104 -1.94 0.12 10.86
N ASP A 105 -2.16 -1.09 10.35
CA ASP A 105 -1.08 -1.99 9.93
C ASP A 105 -1.15 -2.39 8.46
N ALA A 106 -2.04 -1.79 7.69
CA ALA A 106 -2.12 -1.98 6.24
C ALA A 106 -2.53 -0.67 5.56
N VAL A 107 -2.00 -0.43 4.37
CA VAL A 107 -2.31 0.74 3.54
C VAL A 107 -3.03 0.26 2.29
N LEU A 108 -4.11 0.93 1.94
CA LEU A 108 -4.78 0.75 0.66
C LEU A 108 -4.48 1.96 -0.22
N LEU A 109 -3.82 1.70 -1.35
CA LEU A 109 -3.50 2.71 -2.35
C LEU A 109 -4.47 2.55 -3.51
N CYS A 110 -5.37 3.51 -3.67
CA CYS A 110 -6.23 3.58 -4.85
C CYS A 110 -5.44 4.35 -5.91
N VAL A 111 -5.17 3.71 -7.06
CA VAL A 111 -4.24 4.27 -8.06
C VAL A 111 -4.81 4.20 -9.47
N GLU A 112 -4.27 5.06 -10.34
CA GLU A 112 -4.40 4.90 -11.78
C GLU A 112 -3.12 4.23 -12.27
N GLN A 113 -3.24 2.97 -12.70
CA GLN A 113 -2.11 2.18 -13.17
C GLN A 113 -1.88 2.44 -14.65
N THR A 114 -0.68 2.88 -15.01
CA THR A 114 -0.25 2.94 -16.40
C THR A 114 0.43 1.62 -16.74
N GLY A 115 -0.04 0.95 -17.81
CA GLY A 115 0.54 -0.32 -18.23
C GLY A 115 0.26 -1.46 -17.27
N LYS A 116 1.23 -2.35 -17.10
CA LYS A 116 1.09 -3.58 -16.33
C LYS A 116 1.68 -3.42 -14.93
N ALA A 117 0.95 -3.87 -13.91
CA ALA A 117 1.43 -3.77 -12.53
C ALA A 117 2.51 -4.79 -12.20
N CYS A 118 2.40 -6.00 -12.77
CA CYS A 118 3.33 -7.10 -12.46
C CYS A 118 4.58 -7.06 -13.35
N HIS A 119 5.73 -7.45 -12.79
CA HIS A 119 6.98 -7.56 -13.56
C HIS A 119 6.93 -8.64 -14.64
N THR A 120 5.95 -9.55 -14.57
CA THR A 120 5.68 -10.56 -15.60
C THR A 120 4.89 -9.99 -16.77
N PHE A 121 4.60 -8.70 -16.76
CA PHE A 121 3.75 -7.99 -17.74
C PHE A 121 2.29 -8.43 -17.70
N ARG A 122 1.85 -9.04 -16.61
CA ARG A 122 0.43 -9.26 -16.34
C ARG A 122 -0.15 -8.01 -15.69
N GLU A 123 -1.44 -7.80 -15.86
CA GLU A 123 -2.12 -6.60 -15.34
C GLU A 123 -2.08 -6.52 -13.82
N HIS A 124 -2.08 -7.68 -13.14
CA HIS A 124 -1.96 -7.75 -11.68
C HIS A 124 -1.09 -8.93 -11.27
N CYS A 125 -0.66 -8.91 -10.01
CA CYS A 125 0.26 -9.91 -9.49
C CYS A 125 -0.42 -11.19 -8.98
N PHE A 126 -1.75 -11.21 -8.89
CA PHE A 126 -2.51 -12.30 -8.26
C PHE A 126 -3.09 -13.27 -9.30
N TYR A 127 -2.25 -13.78 -10.18
CA TYR A 127 -2.65 -14.67 -11.27
C TYR A 127 -2.49 -16.16 -10.96
N LEU A 128 -2.10 -16.48 -9.73
CA LEU A 128 -1.95 -17.85 -9.26
C LEU A 128 -3.17 -18.17 -8.38
N GLU A 129 -4.15 -18.88 -8.94
CA GLU A 129 -5.42 -19.12 -8.28
C GLU A 129 -5.57 -20.56 -7.85
N VAL A 130 -6.02 -20.76 -6.61
CA VAL A 130 -6.32 -22.11 -6.10
C VAL A 130 -7.64 -22.56 -6.69
N GLN A 131 -7.61 -23.72 -7.36
CA GLN A 131 -8.80 -24.38 -7.93
C GLN A 131 -8.77 -25.84 -7.51
N GLY A 132 -9.61 -26.21 -6.54
CA GLY A 132 -9.57 -27.55 -5.95
C GLY A 132 -8.24 -27.79 -5.26
N ASP A 133 -7.53 -28.85 -5.69
CA ASP A 133 -6.21 -29.21 -5.14
C ASP A 133 -5.06 -28.65 -5.99
N ASN A 134 -5.36 -27.82 -6.97
CA ASN A 134 -4.35 -27.28 -7.90
C ASN A 134 -4.24 -25.77 -7.77
N VAL A 135 -3.13 -25.22 -8.25
CA VAL A 135 -2.96 -23.79 -8.48
C VAL A 135 -2.91 -23.57 -9.99
N VAL A 136 -3.74 -22.68 -10.48
CA VAL A 136 -3.89 -22.42 -11.91
C VAL A 136 -3.41 -21.01 -12.23
N VAL A 137 -2.62 -20.87 -13.30
CA VAL A 137 -2.22 -19.59 -13.86
C VAL A 137 -3.41 -19.04 -14.63
N THR A 138 -3.95 -17.88 -14.20
CA THR A 138 -5.22 -17.35 -14.72
C THR A 138 -5.05 -16.29 -15.80
N ALA A 139 -3.81 -15.86 -16.10
CA ALA A 139 -3.54 -14.86 -17.11
C ALA A 139 -2.22 -15.17 -17.83
N ASP A 140 -2.17 -14.93 -19.11
CA ASP A 140 -0.95 -15.11 -19.89
C ASP A 140 0.07 -14.02 -19.58
N PRO A 141 1.38 -14.32 -19.63
CA PRO A 141 2.40 -13.28 -19.50
C PRO A 141 2.33 -12.33 -20.71
N GLY A 142 2.63 -11.06 -20.45
CA GLY A 142 2.59 -10.04 -21.49
C GLY A 142 3.85 -9.94 -22.31
#